data_80d8dd2c0d42e66896402f0f70070e0c
#
_entry.id   80d8dd2c0d42e66896402f0f70070e0c
#
_cell.length_a   1.000
_cell.length_b   1.000
_cell.length_c   1.000
_cell.angle_alpha   90.00
_cell.angle_beta   90.00
_cell.angle_gamma   90.00
#
_symmetry.space_group_name_H-M   'P 1'
#
loop_
_entity.id
_entity.type
_entity.pdbx_description
1 polymer ?
#
loop_
_entity_poly.entity_id
_entity_poly.type
_entity_poly.pdbx_seq_one_letter_code
_entity_poly.pdbx_strand_id
1 'polypeptide(L)'
;MAEEPRIALDLSGVPETLLWTLYYRAQEAARPDGVLQDALAVELVRRIDYPFADRLGAGKGRAQWQGLRSRVFDERVRRFLSAHPGGTVVALGEGLDTQFWRVDDGQVRWLGVDLPAAADVRRRALPSSQRRRQLDVSALDEAWMDEVDTSRGVLLTAQGLLMYLQRSEVHRLIAACGRRFPGAELVFDGVPRWTSWVTTHRQVPAGGSMPAPPMPWAMDGREAAALRTLPGVRAVVRLHPPRGRGAVHGWMLPLVDRMPVVDALVLSFWSARLG
;
A
#
# COMPACT_ATOMS: atom_id res chain seq x y z
N MET A 1 28.27 -20.02 -9.72
CA MET A 1 27.06 -19.77 -8.93
C MET A 1 25.90 -20.31 -9.76
N ALA A 2 25.17 -21.30 -9.28
CA ALA A 2 23.97 -21.77 -9.98
C ALA A 2 22.95 -20.62 -9.98
N GLU A 3 22.40 -20.31 -11.16
CA GLU A 3 21.32 -19.35 -11.32
C GLU A 3 20.10 -19.93 -10.58
N GLU A 4 19.58 -19.21 -9.58
CA GLU A 4 18.36 -19.64 -8.91
C GLU A 4 17.21 -19.69 -9.94
N PRO A 5 16.36 -20.74 -9.89
CA PRO A 5 15.28 -20.89 -10.86
C PRO A 5 14.34 -19.69 -10.82
N ARG A 6 14.03 -19.12 -12.00
CA ARG A 6 13.06 -18.04 -12.14
C ARG A 6 11.68 -18.47 -11.68
N ILE A 7 10.95 -17.59 -11.07
CA ILE A 7 9.58 -17.81 -10.61
C ILE A 7 8.63 -17.43 -11.74
N ALA A 8 8.07 -18.44 -12.40
CA ALA A 8 6.95 -18.22 -13.31
C ALA A 8 5.68 -17.92 -12.49
N LEU A 9 5.09 -16.76 -12.69
CA LEU A 9 3.85 -16.36 -12.03
C LEU A 9 2.68 -16.52 -13.02
N ASP A 10 1.66 -17.27 -12.60
CA ASP A 10 0.36 -17.19 -13.26
C ASP A 10 -0.33 -15.91 -12.75
N LEU A 11 -0.42 -14.92 -13.64
CA LEU A 11 -1.06 -13.64 -13.37
C LEU A 11 -2.50 -13.60 -13.83
N SER A 12 -3.08 -14.74 -14.23
CA SER A 12 -4.50 -14.80 -14.59
C SER A 12 -5.35 -14.44 -13.36
N GLY A 13 -6.14 -13.36 -13.48
CA GLY A 13 -6.95 -12.86 -12.38
C GLY A 13 -6.20 -12.07 -11.29
N VAL A 14 -4.88 -11.90 -11.43
CA VAL A 14 -4.08 -11.04 -10.53
C VAL A 14 -3.81 -9.72 -11.24
N PRO A 15 -4.10 -8.57 -10.62
CA PRO A 15 -3.77 -7.28 -11.20
C PRO A 15 -2.26 -7.14 -11.43
N GLU A 16 -1.83 -6.86 -12.66
CA GLU A 16 -0.41 -6.54 -12.97
C GLU A 16 0.12 -5.38 -12.12
N THR A 17 -0.77 -4.60 -11.50
CA THR A 17 -0.42 -3.48 -10.63
C THR A 17 0.45 -3.87 -9.44
N LEU A 18 0.35 -5.13 -8.95
CA LEU A 18 1.26 -5.61 -7.90
C LEU A 18 2.71 -5.73 -8.39
N LEU A 19 2.92 -6.10 -9.66
CA LEU A 19 4.25 -6.12 -10.30
C LEU A 19 4.76 -4.70 -10.55
N TRP A 20 3.88 -3.78 -10.92
CA TRP A 20 4.21 -2.38 -11.14
C TRP A 20 4.75 -1.71 -9.88
N THR A 21 4.07 -1.89 -8.75
CA THR A 21 4.53 -1.32 -7.47
C THR A 21 5.83 -1.97 -6.99
N LEU A 22 5.99 -3.28 -7.14
CA LEU A 22 7.21 -4.01 -6.84
C LEU A 22 8.39 -3.48 -7.67
N TYR A 23 8.22 -3.36 -8.99
CA TYR A 23 9.27 -2.93 -9.90
C TYR A 23 9.83 -1.55 -9.57
N TYR A 24 8.95 -0.57 -9.35
CA TYR A 24 9.41 0.79 -9.02
C TYR A 24 10.04 0.88 -7.63
N ARG A 25 9.57 0.10 -6.65
CA ARG A 25 10.27 0.01 -5.35
C ARG A 25 11.67 -0.60 -5.52
N ALA A 26 11.78 -1.66 -6.29
CA ALA A 26 13.07 -2.30 -6.58
C ALA A 26 14.04 -1.35 -7.30
N GLN A 27 13.57 -0.59 -8.31
CA GLN A 27 14.38 0.42 -8.99
C GLN A 27 14.88 1.50 -8.04
N GLU A 28 14.06 1.93 -7.09
CA GLU A 28 14.46 2.91 -6.10
C GLU A 28 15.46 2.32 -5.11
N ALA A 29 15.21 1.12 -4.60
CA ALA A 29 16.05 0.45 -3.62
C ALA A 29 17.41 0.01 -4.20
N ALA A 30 17.51 -0.22 -5.51
CA ALA A 30 18.76 -0.56 -6.19
C ALA A 30 19.72 0.65 -6.33
N ARG A 31 19.27 1.86 -6.03
CA ARG A 31 20.10 3.07 -6.16
C ARG A 31 20.99 3.26 -4.93
N PRO A 32 22.25 3.69 -5.08
CA PRO A 32 23.11 4.03 -3.94
C PRO A 32 22.54 5.16 -3.07
N ASP A 33 21.81 6.11 -3.67
CA ASP A 33 21.16 7.25 -3.04
C ASP A 33 19.65 7.04 -2.85
N GLY A 34 19.18 5.78 -2.90
CA GLY A 34 17.77 5.42 -2.81
C GLY A 34 17.11 5.89 -1.50
N VAL A 35 15.88 6.41 -1.59
CA VAL A 35 15.11 6.83 -0.40
C VAL A 35 14.48 5.65 0.35
N LEU A 36 14.45 4.48 -0.26
CA LEU A 36 13.93 3.24 0.32
C LEU A 36 15.01 2.16 0.30
N GLN A 37 15.16 1.44 1.39
CA GLN A 37 15.95 0.20 1.45
C GLN A 37 15.01 -0.99 1.37
N ASP A 38 15.07 -1.76 0.28
CA ASP A 38 14.20 -2.90 0.02
C ASP A 38 14.94 -3.95 -0.83
N ALA A 39 15.93 -4.59 -0.21
CA ALA A 39 16.77 -5.60 -0.88
C ALA A 39 15.92 -6.78 -1.41
N LEU A 40 14.86 -7.15 -0.67
CA LEU A 40 13.96 -8.22 -1.07
C LEU A 40 13.17 -7.87 -2.34
N ALA A 41 12.72 -6.62 -2.51
CA ALA A 41 12.07 -6.20 -3.74
C ALA A 41 13.03 -6.26 -4.93
N VAL A 42 14.32 -5.89 -4.75
CA VAL A 42 15.35 -6.01 -5.79
C VAL A 42 15.56 -7.48 -6.18
N GLU A 43 15.63 -8.37 -5.21
CA GLU A 43 15.76 -9.82 -5.43
C GLU A 43 14.55 -10.37 -6.18
N LEU A 44 13.33 -10.03 -5.76
CA LEU A 44 12.10 -10.51 -6.39
C LEU A 44 12.02 -10.12 -7.87
N VAL A 45 12.37 -8.88 -8.23
CA VAL A 45 12.37 -8.44 -9.64
C VAL A 45 13.37 -9.26 -10.48
N ARG A 46 14.47 -9.71 -9.91
CA ARG A 46 15.44 -10.59 -10.60
C ARG A 46 14.91 -12.00 -10.79
N ARG A 47 14.18 -12.51 -9.79
CA ARG A 47 13.70 -13.91 -9.75
C ARG A 47 12.39 -14.12 -10.50
N ILE A 48 11.53 -13.11 -10.58
CA ILE A 48 10.25 -13.22 -11.29
C ILE A 48 10.49 -13.18 -12.80
N ASP A 49 9.96 -14.18 -13.52
CA ASP A 49 9.99 -14.23 -14.97
C ASP A 49 8.89 -13.35 -15.55
N TYR A 50 9.21 -12.07 -15.73
CA TYR A 50 8.31 -11.06 -16.27
C TYR A 50 9.10 -9.94 -16.96
N PRO A 51 8.70 -9.47 -18.15
CA PRO A 51 9.41 -8.45 -18.90
C PRO A 51 9.17 -7.04 -18.34
N PHE A 52 9.64 -6.80 -17.11
CA PHE A 52 9.40 -5.56 -16.37
C PHE A 52 9.73 -4.29 -17.15
N ALA A 53 10.91 -4.23 -17.78
CA ALA A 53 11.37 -3.03 -18.45
C ALA A 53 10.50 -2.69 -19.69
N ASP A 54 10.12 -3.71 -20.45
CA ASP A 54 9.33 -3.56 -21.69
C ASP A 54 7.88 -3.17 -21.35
N ARG A 55 7.31 -3.80 -20.32
CA ARG A 55 5.92 -3.58 -19.92
C ARG A 55 5.72 -2.29 -19.13
N LEU A 56 6.65 -1.93 -18.27
CA LEU A 56 6.47 -0.86 -17.27
C LEU A 56 7.34 0.37 -17.58
N GLY A 57 8.40 0.22 -18.39
CA GLY A 57 9.31 1.30 -18.75
C GLY A 57 10.19 1.80 -17.60
N ALA A 58 11.15 2.65 -17.90
CA ALA A 58 11.98 3.31 -16.92
C ALA A 58 11.32 4.60 -16.41
N GLY A 59 11.14 4.72 -15.09
CA GLY A 59 10.48 5.89 -14.50
C GLY A 59 11.16 6.37 -13.22
N LYS A 60 12.32 7.08 -13.34
CA LYS A 60 13.09 7.54 -12.16
C LYS A 60 12.23 8.33 -11.14
N GLY A 61 11.34 9.19 -11.59
CA GLY A 61 10.44 9.94 -10.71
C GLY A 61 9.38 9.05 -10.05
N ARG A 62 8.84 8.07 -10.79
CA ARG A 62 7.87 7.09 -10.27
C ARG A 62 8.51 6.15 -9.24
N ALA A 63 9.75 5.72 -9.48
CA ALA A 63 10.51 4.88 -8.57
C ALA A 63 10.68 5.58 -7.21
N GLN A 64 11.16 6.82 -7.21
CA GLN A 64 11.32 7.59 -5.98
C GLN A 64 9.98 7.82 -5.27
N TRP A 65 8.92 8.14 -6.01
CA TRP A 65 7.59 8.31 -5.43
C TRP A 65 7.09 7.03 -4.75
N GLN A 66 7.27 5.86 -5.36
CA GLN A 66 6.92 4.58 -4.74
C GLN A 66 7.76 4.30 -3.49
N GLY A 67 9.04 4.68 -3.49
CA GLY A 67 9.88 4.61 -2.31
C GLY A 67 9.39 5.52 -1.17
N LEU A 68 9.05 6.77 -1.48
CA LEU A 68 8.51 7.72 -0.49
C LEU A 68 7.15 7.26 0.05
N ARG A 69 6.28 6.72 -0.81
CA ARG A 69 5.02 6.10 -0.43
C ARG A 69 5.25 4.98 0.59
N SER A 70 6.11 4.01 0.29
CA SER A 70 6.42 2.91 1.20
C SER A 70 6.95 3.42 2.55
N ARG A 71 7.78 4.47 2.55
CA ARG A 71 8.28 5.07 3.79
C ARG A 71 7.19 5.68 4.66
N VAL A 72 6.16 6.29 4.09
CA VAL A 72 5.01 6.80 4.89
C VAL A 72 4.38 5.67 5.69
N PHE A 73 4.11 4.53 5.04
CA PHE A 73 3.52 3.37 5.69
C PHE A 73 4.50 2.73 6.69
N ASP A 74 5.76 2.54 6.31
CA ASP A 74 6.80 1.97 7.19
C ASP A 74 6.99 2.80 8.46
N GLU A 75 7.02 4.13 8.35
CA GLU A 75 7.15 5.04 9.49
C GLU A 75 5.94 4.94 10.44
N ARG A 76 4.72 4.77 9.89
CA ARG A 76 3.51 4.58 10.71
C ARG A 76 3.53 3.24 11.44
N VAL A 77 3.92 2.16 10.75
CA VAL A 77 4.06 0.83 11.36
C VAL A 77 5.13 0.86 12.47
N ARG A 78 6.33 1.39 12.19
CA ARG A 78 7.38 1.48 13.23
C ARG A 78 6.94 2.29 14.45
N ARG A 79 6.25 3.41 14.24
CA ARG A 79 5.72 4.23 15.33
C ARG A 79 4.67 3.46 16.15
N PHE A 80 3.79 2.72 15.48
CA PHE A 80 2.81 1.87 16.15
C PHE A 80 3.51 0.78 16.99
N LEU A 81 4.46 0.05 16.42
CA LEU A 81 5.18 -1.02 17.11
C LEU A 81 6.00 -0.52 18.31
N SER A 82 6.59 0.69 18.22
CA SER A 82 7.23 1.34 19.35
C SER A 82 6.29 1.60 20.52
N ALA A 83 5.03 1.93 20.24
CA ALA A 83 4.01 2.20 21.25
C ALA A 83 3.31 0.91 21.72
N HIS A 84 3.30 -0.13 20.90
CA HIS A 84 2.57 -1.39 21.10
C HIS A 84 3.50 -2.58 20.79
N PRO A 85 4.48 -2.90 21.65
CA PRO A 85 5.38 -4.04 21.42
C PRO A 85 4.60 -5.35 21.30
N GLY A 86 4.82 -6.09 20.22
CA GLY A 86 4.06 -7.30 19.87
C GLY A 86 2.63 -7.03 19.40
N GLY A 87 2.30 -5.80 19.03
CA GLY A 87 1.01 -5.43 18.45
C GLY A 87 0.77 -6.09 17.07
N THR A 88 -0.47 -6.09 16.63
CA THR A 88 -0.90 -6.70 15.37
C THR A 88 -0.98 -5.66 14.26
N VAL A 89 -0.30 -5.91 13.15
CA VAL A 89 -0.45 -5.16 11.90
C VAL A 89 -1.28 -5.99 10.93
N VAL A 90 -2.37 -5.43 10.43
CA VAL A 90 -3.20 -6.05 9.39
C VAL A 90 -2.97 -5.31 8.07
N ALA A 91 -2.43 -6.02 7.07
CA ALA A 91 -2.16 -5.47 5.74
C ALA A 91 -3.23 -5.94 4.75
N LEU A 92 -4.11 -5.03 4.35
CA LEU A 92 -5.20 -5.27 3.41
C LEU A 92 -4.72 -5.05 1.97
N GLY A 93 -4.92 -6.04 1.10
CA GLY A 93 -4.48 -5.97 -0.30
C GLY A 93 -2.97 -5.84 -0.44
N GLU A 94 -2.23 -6.64 0.30
CA GLU A 94 -0.78 -6.52 0.46
C GLU A 94 0.01 -6.79 -0.84
N GLY A 95 -0.52 -7.61 -1.75
CA GLY A 95 0.13 -7.97 -3.00
C GLY A 95 1.56 -8.47 -2.83
N LEU A 96 2.49 -7.93 -3.59
CA LEU A 96 3.93 -8.20 -3.45
C LEU A 96 4.67 -7.10 -2.64
N ASP A 97 3.99 -6.45 -1.68
CA ASP A 97 4.72 -5.58 -0.76
C ASP A 97 5.59 -6.39 0.20
N THR A 98 6.77 -5.87 0.44
CA THR A 98 7.81 -6.42 1.31
C THR A 98 7.84 -5.70 2.66
N GLN A 99 6.77 -4.98 3.01
CA GLN A 99 6.72 -4.12 4.19
C GLN A 99 7.04 -4.88 5.48
N PHE A 100 6.48 -6.08 5.67
CA PHE A 100 6.79 -6.90 6.85
C PHE A 100 8.30 -6.99 7.11
N TRP A 101 9.09 -7.34 6.09
CA TRP A 101 10.55 -7.52 6.24
C TRP A 101 11.31 -6.20 6.44
N ARG A 102 10.75 -5.07 5.99
CA ARG A 102 11.35 -3.75 6.21
C ARG A 102 11.12 -3.21 7.63
N VAL A 103 10.07 -3.68 8.31
CA VAL A 103 9.63 -3.11 9.60
C VAL A 103 9.62 -4.11 10.75
N ASP A 104 9.95 -5.39 10.51
CA ASP A 104 9.95 -6.45 11.51
C ASP A 104 10.91 -6.12 12.66
N ASP A 105 10.38 -5.95 13.85
CA ASP A 105 11.08 -5.68 15.10
C ASP A 105 11.35 -6.96 15.93
N GLY A 106 11.06 -8.13 15.36
CA GLY A 106 11.16 -9.42 16.02
C GLY A 106 9.99 -9.78 16.93
N GLN A 107 9.01 -8.90 17.11
CA GLN A 107 7.84 -9.12 17.97
C GLN A 107 6.50 -8.91 17.27
N VAL A 108 6.47 -8.19 16.14
CA VAL A 108 5.25 -7.87 15.39
C VAL A 108 4.45 -9.13 15.04
N ARG A 109 3.14 -9.06 15.18
CA ARG A 109 2.20 -10.02 14.60
C ARG A 109 1.64 -9.45 13.32
N TRP A 110 1.88 -10.12 12.20
CA TRP A 110 1.48 -9.63 10.89
C TRP A 110 0.38 -10.52 10.29
N LEU A 111 -0.71 -9.90 9.88
CA LEU A 111 -1.80 -10.56 9.16
C LEU A 111 -1.97 -9.90 7.79
N GLY A 112 -1.58 -10.60 6.74
CA GLY A 112 -1.88 -10.22 5.36
C GLY A 112 -3.28 -10.71 4.98
N VAL A 113 -4.07 -9.86 4.34
CA VAL A 113 -5.40 -10.20 3.80
C VAL A 113 -5.41 -9.84 2.33
N ASP A 114 -5.56 -10.83 1.46
CA ASP A 114 -5.57 -10.59 0.02
C ASP A 114 -6.40 -11.66 -0.71
N LEU A 115 -6.78 -11.35 -1.95
CA LEU A 115 -7.49 -12.31 -2.79
C LEU A 115 -6.67 -13.59 -3.01
N PRO A 116 -7.30 -14.77 -3.15
CA PRO A 116 -6.60 -16.05 -3.26
C PRO A 116 -5.49 -16.07 -4.30
N ALA A 117 -5.72 -15.47 -5.49
CA ALA A 117 -4.71 -15.43 -6.54
C ALA A 117 -3.48 -14.59 -6.16
N ALA A 118 -3.67 -13.41 -5.54
CA ALA A 118 -2.56 -12.57 -5.07
C ALA A 118 -1.81 -13.23 -3.90
N ALA A 119 -2.53 -13.85 -2.98
CA ALA A 119 -1.97 -14.59 -1.85
C ALA A 119 -1.13 -15.79 -2.32
N ASP A 120 -1.56 -16.51 -3.36
CA ASP A 120 -0.78 -17.59 -3.95
C ASP A 120 0.54 -17.10 -4.56
N VAL A 121 0.47 -16.06 -5.39
CA VAL A 121 1.66 -15.43 -5.97
C VAL A 121 2.64 -15.02 -4.86
N ARG A 122 2.12 -14.44 -3.77
CA ARG A 122 2.91 -14.01 -2.64
C ARG A 122 3.60 -15.18 -1.93
N ARG A 123 2.89 -16.29 -1.64
CA ARG A 123 3.47 -17.48 -1.00
C ARG A 123 4.61 -18.09 -1.82
N ARG A 124 4.48 -18.09 -3.15
CA ARG A 124 5.50 -18.63 -4.05
C ARG A 124 6.72 -17.72 -4.20
N ALA A 125 6.52 -16.39 -4.08
CA ALA A 125 7.55 -15.41 -4.34
C ALA A 125 8.33 -14.99 -3.08
N LEU A 126 7.69 -14.93 -1.92
CA LEU A 126 8.24 -14.32 -0.71
C LEU A 126 8.58 -15.36 0.38
N PRO A 127 9.59 -15.08 1.21
CA PRO A 127 9.94 -15.96 2.32
C PRO A 127 8.79 -16.12 3.34
N SER A 128 8.69 -17.27 3.97
CA SER A 128 7.78 -17.50 5.09
C SER A 128 8.34 -16.91 6.39
N SER A 129 7.45 -16.61 7.35
CA SER A 129 7.82 -16.22 8.71
C SER A 129 6.75 -16.68 9.69
N GLN A 130 7.17 -17.15 10.88
CA GLN A 130 6.24 -17.53 11.96
C GLN A 130 5.43 -16.35 12.51
N ARG A 131 5.93 -15.12 12.36
CA ARG A 131 5.24 -13.89 12.80
C ARG A 131 4.29 -13.34 11.75
N ARG A 132 4.21 -13.97 10.58
CA ARG A 132 3.37 -13.54 9.49
C ARG A 132 2.38 -14.63 9.08
N ARG A 133 1.10 -14.31 9.17
CA ARG A 133 -0.01 -15.14 8.64
C ARG A 133 -0.57 -14.49 7.38
N GLN A 134 -1.17 -15.31 6.52
CA GLN A 134 -1.86 -14.86 5.31
C GLN A 134 -3.27 -15.47 5.30
N LEU A 135 -4.26 -14.62 5.05
CA LEU A 135 -5.64 -15.04 4.75
C LEU A 135 -5.95 -14.78 3.29
N ASP A 136 -6.49 -15.80 2.64
CA ASP A 136 -6.82 -15.80 1.21
C ASP A 136 -8.30 -15.40 1.03
N VAL A 137 -8.64 -14.20 1.48
CA VAL A 137 -10.00 -13.66 1.45
C VAL A 137 -10.01 -12.21 0.99
N SER A 138 -11.14 -11.75 0.49
CA SER A 138 -11.32 -10.33 0.16
C SER A 138 -11.22 -9.46 1.42
N ALA A 139 -10.59 -8.29 1.31
CA ALA A 139 -10.64 -7.29 2.37
C ALA A 139 -12.08 -6.82 2.71
N LEU A 140 -13.04 -7.06 1.80
CA LEU A 140 -14.46 -6.75 1.99
C LEU A 140 -15.24 -7.85 2.72
N ASP A 141 -14.64 -9.02 2.93
CA ASP A 141 -15.21 -10.10 3.73
C ASP A 141 -14.81 -9.89 5.19
N GLU A 142 -15.76 -9.54 6.05
CA GLU A 142 -15.50 -9.21 7.46
C GLU A 142 -14.96 -10.40 8.28
N ALA A 143 -14.99 -11.64 7.77
CA ALA A 143 -14.51 -12.83 8.47
C ALA A 143 -13.02 -12.75 8.88
N TRP A 144 -12.17 -12.02 8.11
CA TRP A 144 -10.77 -11.84 8.51
C TRP A 144 -10.61 -11.09 9.84
N MET A 145 -11.62 -10.29 10.23
CA MET A 145 -11.58 -9.50 11.46
C MET A 145 -11.57 -10.37 12.73
N ASP A 146 -12.13 -11.58 12.65
CA ASP A 146 -12.16 -12.52 13.77
C ASP A 146 -10.79 -13.20 14.02
N GLU A 147 -9.91 -13.16 13.04
CA GLU A 147 -8.55 -13.71 13.09
C GLU A 147 -7.52 -12.73 13.69
N VAL A 148 -7.93 -11.50 14.01
CA VAL A 148 -7.04 -10.43 14.49
C VAL A 148 -6.89 -10.50 16.01
N ASP A 149 -5.66 -10.70 16.48
CA ASP A 149 -5.35 -10.56 17.91
C ASP A 149 -5.27 -9.07 18.28
N THR A 150 -6.24 -8.62 19.05
CA THR A 150 -6.37 -7.23 19.51
C THR A 150 -5.69 -6.94 20.84
N SER A 151 -5.12 -7.95 21.50
CA SER A 151 -4.64 -7.89 22.90
C SER A 151 -3.55 -6.83 23.15
N ARG A 152 -2.77 -6.49 22.12
CA ARG A 152 -1.66 -5.54 22.21
C ARG A 152 -1.78 -4.36 21.24
N GLY A 153 -3.02 -4.06 20.80
CA GLY A 153 -3.30 -3.02 19.84
C GLY A 153 -3.25 -3.50 18.38
N VAL A 154 -3.93 -2.74 17.52
CA VAL A 154 -4.08 -3.05 16.09
C VAL A 154 -3.77 -1.82 15.24
N LEU A 155 -2.97 -2.02 14.21
CA LEU A 155 -2.79 -1.09 13.10
C LEU A 155 -3.25 -1.77 11.81
N LEU A 156 -4.09 -1.09 11.04
CA LEU A 156 -4.49 -1.54 9.71
C LEU A 156 -3.77 -0.71 8.65
N THR A 157 -3.34 -1.37 7.57
CA THR A 157 -2.78 -0.69 6.39
C THR A 157 -3.52 -1.13 5.13
N ALA A 158 -3.84 -0.16 4.26
CA ALA A 158 -4.45 -0.40 2.96
C ALA A 158 -3.69 0.41 1.89
N GLN A 159 -2.52 -0.11 1.50
CA GLN A 159 -1.63 0.55 0.56
C GLN A 159 -1.97 0.14 -0.88
N GLY A 160 -2.57 1.06 -1.68
CA GLY A 160 -2.94 0.80 -3.06
C GLY A 160 -4.11 -0.16 -3.21
N LEU A 161 -5.04 -0.13 -2.29
CA LEU A 161 -6.24 -0.97 -2.31
C LEU A 161 -7.51 -0.13 -2.50
N LEU A 162 -7.75 0.85 -1.64
CA LEU A 162 -9.06 1.49 -1.54
C LEU A 162 -9.50 2.18 -2.83
N MET A 163 -8.56 2.68 -3.61
CA MET A 163 -8.84 3.34 -4.89
C MET A 163 -9.53 2.43 -5.92
N TYR A 164 -9.39 1.12 -5.80
CA TYR A 164 -10.00 0.14 -6.70
C TYR A 164 -11.40 -0.32 -6.27
N LEU A 165 -11.84 0.08 -5.09
CA LEU A 165 -13.15 -0.26 -4.54
C LEU A 165 -14.18 0.83 -4.86
N GLN A 166 -15.47 0.46 -4.86
CA GLN A 166 -16.55 1.43 -4.95
C GLN A 166 -16.61 2.25 -3.64
N ARG A 167 -17.07 3.50 -3.73
CA ARG A 167 -17.16 4.38 -2.56
C ARG A 167 -17.96 3.77 -1.41
N SER A 168 -19.07 3.10 -1.71
CA SER A 168 -19.89 2.42 -0.72
C SER A 168 -19.16 1.27 -0.02
N GLU A 169 -18.30 0.55 -0.74
CA GLU A 169 -17.48 -0.53 -0.20
C GLU A 169 -16.40 0.01 0.73
N VAL A 170 -15.71 1.09 0.34
CA VAL A 170 -14.74 1.77 1.19
C VAL A 170 -15.39 2.24 2.49
N HIS A 171 -16.55 2.89 2.40
CA HIS A 171 -17.27 3.37 3.59
C HIS A 171 -17.68 2.23 4.51
N ARG A 172 -18.21 1.12 3.95
CA ARG A 172 -18.60 -0.07 4.70
C ARG A 172 -17.39 -0.70 5.40
N LEU A 173 -16.27 -0.88 4.68
CA LEU A 173 -15.03 -1.45 5.25
C LEU A 173 -14.48 -0.59 6.40
N ILE A 174 -14.38 0.71 6.22
CA ILE A 174 -13.87 1.63 7.27
C ILE A 174 -14.79 1.63 8.49
N ALA A 175 -16.11 1.67 8.28
CA ALA A 175 -17.08 1.60 9.37
C ALA A 175 -17.05 0.25 10.11
N ALA A 176 -16.86 -0.86 9.39
CA ALA A 176 -16.69 -2.18 10.00
C ALA A 176 -15.41 -2.25 10.84
N CYS A 177 -14.28 -1.76 10.31
CA CYS A 177 -13.04 -1.64 11.08
C CYS A 177 -13.22 -0.76 12.33
N GLY A 178 -13.96 0.35 12.22
CA GLY A 178 -14.25 1.24 13.33
C GLY A 178 -15.04 0.57 14.47
N ARG A 179 -16.03 -0.26 14.11
CA ARG A 179 -16.79 -1.04 15.09
C ARG A 179 -15.99 -2.17 15.73
N ARG A 180 -15.15 -2.84 14.92
CA ARG A 180 -14.45 -4.06 15.35
C ARG A 180 -13.16 -3.78 16.12
N PHE A 181 -12.48 -2.67 15.80
CA PHE A 181 -11.17 -2.32 16.36
C PHE A 181 -11.15 -0.92 16.96
N PRO A 182 -11.91 -0.67 18.05
CA PRO A 182 -11.88 0.62 18.71
C PRO A 182 -10.49 0.92 19.26
N GLY A 183 -9.98 2.13 18.98
CA GLY A 183 -8.62 2.55 19.34
C GLY A 183 -7.57 2.26 18.26
N ALA A 184 -7.89 1.49 17.22
CA ALA A 184 -6.97 1.22 16.12
C ALA A 184 -6.78 2.44 15.20
N GLU A 185 -5.76 2.36 14.36
CA GLU A 185 -5.51 3.29 13.27
C GLU A 185 -5.57 2.53 11.94
N LEU A 186 -6.22 3.11 10.92
CA LEU A 186 -6.17 2.65 9.54
C LEU A 186 -5.37 3.65 8.71
N VAL A 187 -4.24 3.21 8.14
CA VAL A 187 -3.39 4.00 7.23
C VAL A 187 -3.68 3.57 5.80
N PHE A 188 -3.96 4.54 4.93
CA PHE A 188 -4.30 4.28 3.54
C PHE A 188 -3.85 5.42 2.62
N ASP A 189 -3.87 5.16 1.33
CA ASP A 189 -3.66 6.17 0.30
C ASP A 189 -4.85 6.25 -0.65
N GLY A 190 -4.93 7.36 -1.36
CA GLY A 190 -5.99 7.59 -2.32
C GLY A 190 -5.56 8.51 -3.45
N VAL A 191 -6.21 8.33 -4.60
CA VAL A 191 -5.97 9.14 -5.80
C VAL A 191 -6.87 10.38 -5.81
N PRO A 192 -6.45 11.48 -6.47
CA PRO A 192 -7.30 12.64 -6.65
C PRO A 192 -8.47 12.36 -7.60
N ARG A 193 -9.53 13.17 -7.54
CA ARG A 193 -10.75 12.99 -8.34
C ARG A 193 -10.49 12.96 -9.83
N TRP A 194 -9.56 13.75 -10.33
CA TRP A 194 -9.25 13.76 -11.76
C TRP A 194 -8.63 12.42 -12.21
N THR A 195 -7.76 11.80 -11.39
CA THR A 195 -7.20 10.47 -11.67
C THR A 195 -8.30 9.42 -11.69
N SER A 196 -9.18 9.43 -10.68
CA SER A 196 -10.36 8.55 -10.63
C SER A 196 -11.21 8.71 -11.87
N TRP A 197 -11.55 9.94 -12.25
CA TRP A 197 -12.35 10.21 -13.45
C TRP A 197 -11.67 9.70 -14.72
N VAL A 198 -10.39 10.03 -14.90
CA VAL A 198 -9.64 9.62 -16.10
C VAL A 198 -9.51 8.11 -16.22
N THR A 199 -9.13 7.42 -15.14
CA THR A 199 -8.96 5.95 -15.17
C THR A 199 -10.28 5.19 -15.30
N THR A 200 -11.40 5.79 -14.89
CA THR A 200 -12.72 5.15 -15.01
C THR A 200 -13.35 5.36 -16.39
N HIS A 201 -13.07 6.50 -17.06
CA HIS A 201 -13.72 6.85 -18.32
C HIS A 201 -12.82 6.76 -19.55
N ARG A 202 -11.51 6.58 -19.35
CA ARG A 202 -10.53 6.51 -20.44
C ARG A 202 -9.50 5.43 -20.17
N GLN A 203 -9.03 4.79 -21.23
CA GLN A 203 -7.85 3.94 -21.13
C GLN A 203 -6.60 4.82 -21.16
N VAL A 204 -5.89 4.89 -20.05
CA VAL A 204 -4.65 5.63 -19.90
C VAL A 204 -3.53 4.68 -19.45
N PRO A 205 -2.28 4.91 -19.89
CA PRO A 205 -1.17 4.06 -19.46
C PRO A 205 -0.81 4.36 -17.99
N ALA A 206 -0.69 3.31 -17.19
CA ALA A 206 -0.13 3.39 -15.83
C ALA A 206 1.40 3.55 -15.88
N GLY A 207 2.05 2.89 -16.86
CA GLY A 207 3.47 2.94 -17.13
C GLY A 207 3.79 2.05 -18.33
N GLY A 208 4.72 2.47 -19.19
CA GLY A 208 5.03 1.71 -20.41
C GLY A 208 3.78 1.42 -21.24
N SER A 209 3.57 0.14 -21.55
CA SER A 209 2.39 -0.36 -22.28
C SER A 209 1.25 -0.84 -21.37
N MET A 210 1.42 -0.82 -20.05
CA MET A 210 0.42 -1.31 -19.09
C MET A 210 -0.73 -0.31 -18.94
N PRO A 211 -1.99 -0.70 -19.17
CA PRO A 211 -3.14 0.16 -18.90
C PRO A 211 -3.35 0.36 -17.39
N ALA A 212 -3.75 1.57 -17.01
CA ALA A 212 -4.18 1.82 -15.64
C ALA A 212 -5.56 1.16 -15.41
N PRO A 213 -5.73 0.37 -14.35
CA PRO A 213 -7.03 -0.15 -14.00
C PRO A 213 -7.96 0.98 -13.54
N PRO A 214 -9.29 0.82 -13.66
CA PRO A 214 -10.25 1.78 -13.13
C PRO A 214 -10.04 2.00 -11.63
N MET A 215 -10.08 3.26 -11.22
CA MET A 215 -9.94 3.68 -9.81
C MET A 215 -11.19 4.47 -9.41
N PRO A 216 -12.33 3.80 -9.12
CA PRO A 216 -13.61 4.48 -8.90
C PRO A 216 -13.66 5.33 -7.64
N TRP A 217 -12.80 5.07 -6.65
CA TRP A 217 -12.74 5.87 -5.44
C TRP A 217 -11.61 6.89 -5.47
N ALA A 218 -11.94 8.11 -5.08
CA ALA A 218 -11.00 9.22 -4.93
C ALA A 218 -10.97 9.74 -3.50
N MET A 219 -9.80 10.18 -3.03
CA MET A 219 -9.61 10.73 -1.69
C MET A 219 -9.16 12.19 -1.77
N ASP A 220 -9.94 13.06 -1.12
CA ASP A 220 -9.67 14.48 -0.96
C ASP A 220 -10.23 15.00 0.37
N GLY A 221 -10.14 16.30 0.63
CA GLY A 221 -10.67 16.91 1.86
C GLY A 221 -12.18 16.71 2.04
N ARG A 222 -12.96 16.63 0.94
CA ARG A 222 -14.43 16.38 1.01
C ARG A 222 -14.70 14.94 1.40
N GLU A 223 -13.96 14.01 0.82
CA GLU A 223 -14.08 12.60 1.19
C GLU A 223 -13.59 12.35 2.62
N ALA A 224 -12.53 13.04 3.06
CA ALA A 224 -12.10 12.99 4.46
C ALA A 224 -13.18 13.48 5.43
N ALA A 225 -13.93 14.53 5.05
CA ALA A 225 -15.07 14.99 5.84
C ALA A 225 -16.20 13.95 5.90
N ALA A 226 -16.50 13.28 4.78
CA ALA A 226 -17.48 12.21 4.73
C ALA A 226 -17.06 11.00 5.57
N LEU A 227 -15.79 10.59 5.52
CA LEU A 227 -15.28 9.48 6.33
C LEU A 227 -15.38 9.77 7.83
N ARG A 228 -15.21 11.03 8.27
CA ARG A 228 -15.37 11.40 9.68
C ARG A 228 -16.81 11.23 10.21
N THR A 229 -17.81 11.15 9.34
CA THR A 229 -19.20 10.92 9.75
C THR A 229 -19.56 9.45 9.89
N LEU A 230 -18.65 8.56 9.52
CA LEU A 230 -18.90 7.11 9.60
C LEU A 230 -18.87 6.63 11.07
N PRO A 231 -19.73 5.67 11.42
CA PRO A 231 -19.70 5.05 12.75
C PRO A 231 -18.31 4.46 13.05
N GLY A 232 -17.79 4.74 14.25
CA GLY A 232 -16.49 4.23 14.68
C GLY A 232 -15.28 4.94 14.05
N VAL A 233 -15.46 6.11 13.44
CA VAL A 233 -14.36 6.96 12.96
C VAL A 233 -14.28 8.23 13.80
N ARG A 234 -13.21 8.40 14.55
CA ARG A 234 -12.98 9.58 15.39
C ARG A 234 -12.33 10.74 14.68
N ALA A 235 -11.39 10.44 13.81
CA ALA A 235 -10.64 11.44 13.06
C ALA A 235 -10.10 10.86 11.75
N VAL A 236 -9.99 11.72 10.73
CA VAL A 236 -9.28 11.42 9.49
C VAL A 236 -8.29 12.55 9.27
N VAL A 237 -7.00 12.22 9.26
CA VAL A 237 -5.89 13.16 9.14
C VAL A 237 -5.04 12.83 7.94
N ARG A 238 -4.56 13.87 7.27
CA ARG A 238 -3.62 13.74 6.18
C ARG A 238 -2.22 13.44 6.71
N LEU A 239 -1.50 12.54 6.03
CA LEU A 239 -0.10 12.24 6.29
C LEU A 239 0.76 12.87 5.20
N HIS A 240 1.95 13.32 5.57
CA HIS A 240 2.88 13.96 4.66
C HIS A 240 4.05 13.01 4.34
N PRO A 241 4.40 12.85 3.05
CA PRO A 241 5.56 12.05 2.70
C PRO A 241 6.85 12.69 3.20
N PRO A 242 7.86 11.89 3.55
CA PRO A 242 9.18 12.41 3.88
C PRO A 242 9.82 13.06 2.64
N ARG A 243 10.84 13.89 2.87
CA ARG A 243 11.58 14.52 1.77
C ARG A 243 12.29 13.46 0.94
N GLY A 244 12.21 13.63 -0.37
CA GLY A 244 12.96 12.84 -1.33
C GLY A 244 14.23 13.55 -1.81
N ARG A 245 14.80 13.03 -2.90
CA ARG A 245 15.99 13.59 -3.56
C ARG A 245 15.62 14.62 -4.63
N GLY A 246 16.58 15.48 -4.93
CA GLY A 246 16.48 16.49 -5.98
C GLY A 246 15.48 17.59 -5.68
N ALA A 247 15.38 18.56 -6.58
CA ALA A 247 14.56 19.76 -6.37
C ALA A 247 13.06 19.43 -6.25
N VAL A 248 12.56 18.49 -7.07
CA VAL A 248 11.14 18.14 -7.09
C VAL A 248 10.69 17.49 -5.78
N HIS A 249 11.30 16.37 -5.40
CA HIS A 249 10.86 15.60 -4.21
C HIS A 249 11.48 16.13 -2.92
N GLY A 250 12.61 16.87 -3.00
CA GLY A 250 13.28 17.42 -1.81
C GLY A 250 12.73 18.77 -1.36
N TRP A 251 12.26 19.61 -2.29
CA TRP A 251 11.86 20.98 -2.01
C TRP A 251 10.44 21.30 -2.49
N MET A 252 10.15 21.04 -3.77
CA MET A 252 8.88 21.47 -4.37
C MET A 252 7.69 20.66 -3.83
N LEU A 253 7.76 19.33 -3.82
CA LEU A 253 6.68 18.49 -3.30
C LEU A 253 6.39 18.75 -1.82
N PRO A 254 7.37 18.80 -0.89
CA PRO A 254 7.09 19.14 0.52
C PRO A 254 6.48 20.52 0.72
N LEU A 255 6.77 21.49 -0.16
CA LEU A 255 6.15 22.81 -0.12
C LEU A 255 4.69 22.76 -0.61
N VAL A 256 4.47 22.15 -1.78
CA VAL A 256 3.16 21.98 -2.38
C VAL A 256 2.27 21.06 -1.53
N ASP A 257 2.84 20.04 -0.90
CA ASP A 257 2.11 19.10 -0.05
C ASP A 257 1.46 19.75 1.18
N ARG A 258 1.90 20.93 1.57
CA ARG A 258 1.29 21.73 2.65
C ARG A 258 0.15 22.63 2.19
N MET A 259 -0.07 22.74 0.88
CA MET A 259 -1.14 23.56 0.33
C MET A 259 -2.50 22.84 0.45
N PRO A 260 -3.58 23.55 0.81
CA PRO A 260 -4.91 22.93 1.00
C PRO A 260 -5.49 22.24 -0.23
N VAL A 261 -5.02 22.63 -1.43
CA VAL A 261 -5.53 22.10 -2.71
C VAL A 261 -4.74 20.92 -3.26
N VAL A 262 -3.67 20.51 -2.61
CA VAL A 262 -2.76 19.50 -3.18
C VAL A 262 -3.40 18.12 -3.29
N ASP A 263 -4.33 17.76 -2.42
CA ASP A 263 -5.09 16.50 -2.49
C ASP A 263 -5.89 16.38 -3.79
N ALA A 264 -6.22 17.52 -4.40
CA ALA A 264 -6.86 17.53 -5.70
C ALA A 264 -5.90 17.25 -6.87
N LEU A 265 -4.59 17.27 -6.65
CA LEU A 265 -3.58 17.21 -7.71
C LEU A 265 -2.76 15.92 -7.68
N VAL A 266 -2.45 15.37 -6.51
CA VAL A 266 -1.55 14.22 -6.35
C VAL A 266 -2.17 13.15 -5.46
N LEU A 267 -1.66 11.91 -5.57
CA LEU A 267 -1.96 10.84 -4.62
C LEU A 267 -1.59 11.28 -3.21
N SER A 268 -2.48 11.08 -2.28
CA SER A 268 -2.37 11.52 -0.90
C SER A 268 -2.43 10.35 0.10
N PHE A 269 -1.86 10.57 1.28
CA PHE A 269 -1.78 9.58 2.35
C PHE A 269 -2.63 10.03 3.53
N TRP A 270 -3.31 9.10 4.16
CA TRP A 270 -4.28 9.39 5.20
C TRP A 270 -4.23 8.38 6.33
N SER A 271 -4.64 8.82 7.48
CA SER A 271 -4.84 8.00 8.66
C SER A 271 -6.23 8.25 9.23
N ALA A 272 -7.00 7.18 9.40
CA ALA A 272 -8.26 7.21 10.14
C ALA A 272 -8.05 6.62 11.54
N ARG A 273 -8.37 7.39 12.58
CA ARG A 273 -8.42 6.91 13.98
C ARG A 273 -9.79 6.33 14.24
N LEU A 274 -9.83 5.10 14.73
CA LEU A 274 -11.03 4.31 14.94
C LEU A 274 -11.47 4.30 16.42
N GLY A 275 -12.79 4.15 16.66
CA GLY A 275 -13.34 4.00 18.01
C GLY A 275 -14.26 5.08 18.51
#